data_7e057bd58bb595f381d36c77d9d59e43
#
_entry.id   7e057bd58bb595f381d36c77d9d59e43
#
_cell.length_a   1.000
_cell.length_b   1.000
_cell.length_c   1.000
_cell.angle_alpha   90.00
_cell.angle_beta   90.00
_cell.angle_gamma   90.00
#
_symmetry.space_group_name_H-M   'P 1'
#
loop_
_entity.id
_entity.type
_entity.pdbx_description
1 polymer ?
#
loop_
_entity_poly.entity_id
_entity_poly.type
_entity_poly.pdbx_seq_one_letter_code
_entity_poly.pdbx_strand_id
1 'polypeptide(L)'
;SGDARWAELFVQTAAKLWSQLLWSEEFQCHYWTQDMYGRQSTYLDGVHGFVATACVLIKGRHLLAAQDWQAWERCMEQTMARTATEEGGLANWRAQLITAAGEKPRFLMQFCHGAPGFVICLAELPSPALDAVLLRAGEAVWAAGPLTKGANLCHGTGGNGYALLKLYQRTGDALWLQRARAFAMHGMAQTAAEQAQHGPAEEEQLRRA
;
A
#
# COMPACT_ATOMS: atom_id res chain seq x y z
N SER A 1 10.49 10.38 -18.37
CA SER A 1 11.24 10.62 -19.61
C SER A 1 10.32 11.34 -20.60
N GLY A 2 10.85 12.24 -21.41
CA GLY A 2 10.07 12.96 -22.46
C GLY A 2 9.83 12.10 -23.71
N ASP A 3 10.04 10.82 -23.68
CA ASP A 3 9.86 9.92 -24.82
C ASP A 3 8.39 9.48 -24.92
N ALA A 4 7.72 9.88 -25.99
CA ALA A 4 6.31 9.58 -26.24
C ALA A 4 5.99 8.08 -26.26
N ARG A 5 6.95 7.23 -26.63
CA ARG A 5 6.77 5.77 -26.63
C ARG A 5 6.42 5.23 -25.25
N TRP A 6 6.98 5.78 -24.18
CA TRP A 6 6.66 5.36 -22.81
C TRP A 6 5.26 5.79 -22.37
N ALA A 7 4.81 6.96 -22.80
CA ALA A 7 3.45 7.41 -22.57
C ALA A 7 2.43 6.52 -23.29
N GLU A 8 2.71 6.19 -24.54
CA GLU A 8 1.85 5.27 -25.32
C GLU A 8 1.81 3.86 -24.68
N LEU A 9 2.96 3.31 -24.30
CA LEU A 9 3.03 2.01 -23.62
C LEU A 9 2.26 2.03 -22.30
N PHE A 10 2.34 3.13 -21.54
CA PHE A 10 1.57 3.28 -20.29
C PHE A 10 0.06 3.21 -20.57
N VAL A 11 -0.44 3.96 -21.56
CA VAL A 11 -1.87 3.95 -21.93
C VAL A 11 -2.33 2.57 -22.38
N GLN A 12 -1.55 1.90 -23.23
CA GLN A 12 -1.84 0.53 -23.70
C GLN A 12 -1.86 -0.46 -22.52
N THR A 13 -0.92 -0.33 -21.58
CA THR A 13 -0.85 -1.18 -20.39
C THR A 13 -2.04 -0.93 -19.47
N ALA A 14 -2.43 0.32 -19.25
CA ALA A 14 -3.62 0.66 -18.46
C ALA A 14 -4.90 0.07 -19.09
N ALA A 15 -5.07 0.17 -20.41
CA ALA A 15 -6.20 -0.44 -21.12
C ALA A 15 -6.20 -1.97 -20.99
N LYS A 16 -5.02 -2.60 -21.07
CA LYS A 16 -4.86 -4.05 -20.88
C LYS A 16 -5.23 -4.47 -19.46
N LEU A 17 -4.76 -3.74 -18.44
CA LEU A 17 -5.11 -3.99 -17.04
C LEU A 17 -6.62 -3.87 -16.81
N TRP A 18 -7.24 -2.84 -17.40
CA TRP A 18 -8.70 -2.67 -17.33
C TRP A 18 -9.45 -3.88 -17.90
N SER A 19 -9.02 -4.39 -19.05
CA SER A 19 -9.65 -5.55 -19.70
C SER A 19 -9.51 -6.86 -18.91
N GLN A 20 -8.62 -6.90 -17.93
CA GLN A 20 -8.36 -8.06 -17.07
C GLN A 20 -9.03 -7.97 -15.69
N LEU A 21 -9.74 -6.86 -15.40
CA LEU A 21 -10.50 -6.73 -14.17
C LEU A 21 -11.61 -7.77 -14.09
N LEU A 22 -11.71 -8.39 -12.94
CA LEU A 22 -12.79 -9.31 -12.56
C LEU A 22 -13.74 -8.59 -11.59
N TRP A 23 -14.98 -9.01 -11.57
CA TRP A 23 -15.98 -8.54 -10.63
C TRP A 23 -16.23 -9.57 -9.55
N SER A 24 -16.30 -9.14 -8.30
CA SER A 24 -16.70 -9.97 -7.17
C SER A 24 -18.11 -9.63 -6.72
N GLU A 25 -19.03 -10.56 -6.87
CA GLU A 25 -20.40 -10.41 -6.36
C GLU A 25 -20.45 -10.38 -4.83
N GLU A 26 -19.58 -11.12 -4.16
CA GLU A 26 -19.50 -11.15 -2.71
C GLU A 26 -19.07 -9.81 -2.12
N PHE A 27 -18.01 -9.20 -2.70
CA PHE A 27 -17.45 -7.95 -2.19
C PHE A 27 -17.95 -6.70 -2.93
N GLN A 28 -18.73 -6.88 -4.02
CA GLN A 28 -19.23 -5.78 -4.85
C GLN A 28 -18.11 -4.81 -5.30
N CYS A 29 -17.00 -5.38 -5.76
CA CYS A 29 -15.83 -4.62 -6.20
C CYS A 29 -15.06 -5.33 -7.30
N HIS A 30 -14.16 -4.58 -7.95
CA HIS A 30 -13.25 -5.12 -8.95
C HIS A 30 -11.95 -5.61 -8.30
N TYR A 31 -11.33 -6.61 -8.93
CA TYR A 31 -10.04 -7.16 -8.51
C TYR A 31 -9.31 -7.82 -9.68
N TRP A 32 -8.06 -8.21 -9.48
CA TRP A 32 -7.29 -9.08 -10.38
C TRP A 32 -6.88 -10.35 -9.67
N THR A 33 -6.65 -11.40 -10.47
CA THR A 33 -5.85 -12.53 -10.05
C THR A 33 -4.38 -12.30 -10.41
N GLN A 34 -3.49 -12.77 -9.56
CA GLN A 34 -2.04 -12.77 -9.80
C GLN A 34 -1.54 -14.22 -9.75
N ASP A 35 -0.79 -14.63 -10.77
CA ASP A 35 -0.08 -15.91 -10.77
C ASP A 35 1.32 -15.71 -10.17
N MET A 36 1.46 -16.04 -8.89
CA MET A 36 2.69 -15.84 -8.14
C MET A 36 3.04 -17.07 -7.31
N TYR A 37 4.31 -17.44 -7.34
CA TYR A 37 4.82 -18.57 -6.52
C TYR A 37 4.08 -19.89 -6.79
N GLY A 38 3.66 -20.12 -8.04
CA GLY A 38 2.94 -21.33 -8.44
C GLY A 38 1.48 -21.39 -7.93
N ARG A 39 0.92 -20.25 -7.51
CA ARG A 39 -0.45 -20.13 -7.01
C ARG A 39 -1.15 -18.94 -7.64
N GLN A 40 -2.45 -19.09 -7.89
CA GLN A 40 -3.30 -17.97 -8.20
C GLN A 40 -3.74 -17.29 -6.89
N SER A 41 -3.57 -15.98 -6.82
CA SER A 41 -3.83 -15.15 -5.66
C SER A 41 -4.70 -13.95 -6.03
N THR A 42 -5.30 -13.30 -5.05
CA THR A 42 -6.14 -12.10 -5.23
C THR A 42 -5.66 -11.00 -4.28
N TYR A 43 -4.37 -10.68 -4.35
CA TYR A 43 -3.78 -9.68 -3.47
C TYR A 43 -4.38 -8.31 -3.68
N LEU A 44 -4.66 -7.62 -2.57
CA LEU A 44 -5.10 -6.22 -2.55
C LEU A 44 -3.97 -5.24 -2.23
N ASP A 45 -2.88 -5.73 -1.72
CA ASP A 45 -1.82 -5.04 -0.99
C ASP A 45 -0.94 -4.08 -1.82
N GLY A 46 0.00 -3.42 -1.11
CA GLY A 46 0.88 -2.37 -1.64
C GLY A 46 2.08 -2.86 -2.46
N VAL A 47 2.32 -4.18 -2.55
CA VAL A 47 3.48 -4.74 -3.28
C VAL A 47 3.05 -5.64 -4.44
N HIS A 48 2.11 -6.55 -4.20
CA HIS A 48 1.72 -7.57 -5.16
C HIS A 48 0.32 -7.36 -5.72
N GLY A 49 -0.47 -6.48 -5.08
CA GLY A 49 -1.90 -6.44 -5.23
C GLY A 49 -2.46 -5.23 -5.97
N PHE A 50 -3.76 -5.07 -5.77
CA PHE A 50 -4.57 -4.05 -6.43
C PHE A 50 -4.01 -2.64 -6.19
N VAL A 51 -3.68 -2.28 -4.92
CA VAL A 51 -3.22 -0.91 -4.63
C VAL A 51 -1.81 -0.63 -5.12
N ALA A 52 -0.95 -1.65 -5.27
CA ALA A 52 0.36 -1.48 -5.93
C ALA A 52 0.19 -1.03 -7.39
N THR A 53 -0.71 -1.67 -8.13
CA THR A 53 -1.06 -1.30 -9.51
C THR A 53 -1.74 0.07 -9.54
N ALA A 54 -2.68 0.32 -8.63
CA ALA A 54 -3.36 1.62 -8.48
C ALA A 54 -2.36 2.77 -8.28
N CYS A 55 -1.32 2.58 -7.46
CA CYS A 55 -0.28 3.59 -7.22
C CYS A 55 0.41 4.04 -8.52
N VAL A 56 0.71 3.11 -9.40
CA VAL A 56 1.33 3.42 -10.72
C VAL A 56 0.35 4.18 -11.62
N LEU A 57 -0.91 3.75 -11.66
CA LEU A 57 -1.96 4.41 -12.44
C LEU A 57 -2.22 5.85 -11.94
N ILE A 58 -2.25 6.06 -10.61
CA ILE A 58 -2.40 7.38 -9.99
C ILE A 58 -1.26 8.31 -10.42
N LYS A 59 -0.03 7.84 -10.40
CA LYS A 59 1.15 8.64 -10.82
C LYS A 59 1.14 8.97 -12.30
N GLY A 60 0.67 8.05 -13.13
CA GLY A 60 0.57 8.21 -14.58
C GLY A 60 -0.76 8.78 -15.08
N ARG A 61 -1.69 9.19 -14.20
CA ARG A 61 -3.05 9.63 -14.57
C ARG A 61 -3.11 10.72 -15.61
N HIS A 62 -2.11 11.60 -15.61
CA HIS A 62 -2.01 12.71 -16.58
C HIS A 62 -1.76 12.25 -18.03
N LEU A 63 -1.44 10.98 -18.24
CA LEU A 63 -1.26 10.36 -19.56
C LEU A 63 -2.55 9.71 -20.08
N LEU A 64 -3.56 9.51 -19.24
CA LEU A 64 -4.83 8.88 -19.61
C LEU A 64 -5.82 9.90 -20.10
N ALA A 65 -6.75 9.48 -20.98
CA ALA A 65 -7.90 10.29 -21.30
C ALA A 65 -8.79 10.50 -20.06
N ALA A 66 -9.44 11.64 -19.96
CA ALA A 66 -10.22 12.01 -18.78
C ALA A 66 -11.29 10.98 -18.41
N GLN A 67 -11.97 10.41 -19.40
CA GLN A 67 -12.99 9.38 -19.18
C GLN A 67 -12.39 8.07 -18.62
N ASP A 68 -11.19 7.68 -19.09
CA ASP A 68 -10.51 6.47 -18.63
C ASP A 68 -10.01 6.65 -17.20
N TRP A 69 -9.44 7.84 -16.91
CA TRP A 69 -9.04 8.16 -15.54
C TRP A 69 -10.23 8.14 -14.58
N GLN A 70 -11.37 8.76 -14.94
CA GLN A 70 -12.58 8.73 -14.10
C GLN A 70 -13.11 7.30 -13.85
N ALA A 71 -12.99 6.41 -14.83
CA ALA A 71 -13.35 5.02 -14.66
C ALA A 71 -12.42 4.33 -13.65
N TRP A 72 -11.10 4.54 -13.76
CA TRP A 72 -10.11 4.04 -12.81
C TRP A 72 -10.33 4.58 -11.40
N GLU A 73 -10.58 5.87 -11.25
CA GLU A 73 -10.82 6.52 -9.97
C GLU A 73 -12.02 5.89 -9.25
N ARG A 74 -13.16 5.76 -9.93
CA ARG A 74 -14.35 5.08 -9.37
C ARG A 74 -14.08 3.62 -9.00
N CYS A 75 -13.33 2.91 -9.85
CA CYS A 75 -12.95 1.51 -9.57
C CYS A 75 -12.12 1.40 -8.29
N MET A 76 -11.12 2.28 -8.12
CA MET A 76 -10.27 2.34 -6.92
C MET A 76 -11.08 2.69 -5.67
N GLU A 77 -11.90 3.75 -5.75
CA GLU A 77 -12.78 4.17 -4.65
C GLU A 77 -13.70 3.04 -4.18
N GLN A 78 -14.39 2.41 -5.14
CA GLN A 78 -15.31 1.32 -4.84
C GLN A 78 -14.59 0.13 -4.21
N THR A 79 -13.49 -0.32 -4.81
CA THR A 79 -12.74 -1.47 -4.28
C THR A 79 -12.22 -1.17 -2.87
N MET A 80 -11.68 0.02 -2.63
CA MET A 80 -11.17 0.39 -1.30
C MET A 80 -12.28 0.49 -0.26
N ALA A 81 -13.39 1.12 -0.59
CA ALA A 81 -14.52 1.26 0.34
C ALA A 81 -15.18 -0.09 0.68
N ARG A 82 -15.28 -0.99 -0.31
CA ARG A 82 -15.93 -2.31 -0.14
C ARG A 82 -15.06 -3.34 0.58
N THR A 83 -13.74 -3.16 0.56
CA THR A 83 -12.80 -4.12 1.15
C THR A 83 -12.18 -3.66 2.46
N ALA A 84 -12.40 -2.41 2.87
CA ALA A 84 -11.98 -1.89 4.16
C ALA A 84 -12.71 -2.63 5.29
N THR A 85 -11.97 -3.04 6.30
CA THR A 85 -12.51 -3.53 7.58
C THR A 85 -12.31 -2.42 8.61
N GLU A 86 -13.39 -1.96 9.19
CA GLU A 86 -13.40 -0.85 10.15
C GLU A 86 -13.88 -1.34 11.51
N GLU A 87 -13.10 -1.08 12.55
CA GLU A 87 -13.41 -1.44 13.92
C GLU A 87 -12.82 -0.39 14.88
N GLY A 88 -13.62 0.09 15.84
CA GLY A 88 -13.15 1.01 16.89
C GLY A 88 -12.55 2.32 16.37
N GLY A 89 -13.00 2.82 15.21
CA GLY A 89 -12.45 4.03 14.59
C GLY A 89 -11.14 3.80 13.80
N LEU A 90 -10.70 2.56 13.66
CA LEU A 90 -9.52 2.14 12.90
C LEU A 90 -9.95 1.47 11.60
N ALA A 91 -9.10 1.53 10.57
CA ALA A 91 -9.34 0.83 9.30
C ALA A 91 -8.11 0.02 8.87
N ASN A 92 -8.36 -1.16 8.32
CA ASN A 92 -7.33 -2.01 7.73
C ASN A 92 -7.92 -2.84 6.58
N TRP A 93 -7.08 -3.49 5.80
CA TRP A 93 -7.46 -4.36 4.69
C TRP A 93 -6.83 -5.73 4.84
N ARG A 94 -7.57 -6.75 4.40
CA ARG A 94 -7.02 -8.10 4.26
C ARG A 94 -5.95 -8.16 3.16
N ALA A 95 -5.00 -9.08 3.28
CA ALA A 95 -3.94 -9.23 2.28
C ALA A 95 -4.48 -9.68 0.92
N GLN A 96 -5.45 -10.61 0.91
CA GLN A 96 -6.11 -11.11 -0.29
C GLN A 96 -7.62 -10.91 -0.20
N LEU A 97 -8.26 -10.62 -1.34
CA LEU A 97 -9.72 -10.49 -1.41
C LEU A 97 -10.41 -11.82 -1.11
N ILE A 98 -9.98 -12.86 -1.82
CA ILE A 98 -10.52 -14.22 -1.69
C ILE A 98 -9.46 -15.07 -0.99
N THR A 99 -9.86 -15.76 0.08
CA THR A 99 -9.02 -16.73 0.80
C THR A 99 -9.49 -18.14 0.47
N ALA A 100 -8.61 -19.12 0.59
CA ALA A 100 -8.97 -20.51 0.38
C ALA A 100 -10.04 -20.97 1.40
N ALA A 101 -10.82 -21.96 1.03
CA ALA A 101 -11.88 -22.48 1.89
C ALA A 101 -11.30 -22.95 3.24
N GLY A 102 -11.85 -22.44 4.33
CA GLY A 102 -11.41 -22.73 5.70
C GLY A 102 -10.24 -21.84 6.21
N GLU A 103 -9.63 -21.02 5.37
CA GLU A 103 -8.61 -20.06 5.80
C GLU A 103 -9.26 -18.76 6.29
N LYS A 104 -8.72 -18.21 7.38
CA LYS A 104 -9.13 -16.89 7.86
C LYS A 104 -8.41 -15.78 7.10
N PRO A 105 -9.06 -14.64 6.81
CA PRO A 105 -8.41 -13.49 6.23
C PRO A 105 -7.23 -13.02 7.09
N ARG A 106 -6.11 -12.72 6.45
CA ARG A 106 -4.92 -12.21 7.13
C ARG A 106 -4.93 -10.68 7.13
N PHE A 107 -4.85 -10.10 8.31
CA PHE A 107 -4.68 -8.66 8.53
C PHE A 107 -3.29 -8.43 9.10
N LEU A 108 -2.47 -7.70 8.37
CA LEU A 108 -1.11 -7.34 8.79
C LEU A 108 -1.02 -5.81 8.88
N MET A 109 0.04 -5.31 9.53
CA MET A 109 0.26 -3.87 9.70
C MET A 109 1.65 -3.51 9.18
N GLN A 110 1.86 -3.71 7.88
CA GLN A 110 3.14 -3.48 7.21
C GLN A 110 2.92 -3.04 5.76
N PHE A 111 3.93 -2.45 5.10
CA PHE A 111 3.78 -1.92 3.73
C PHE A 111 3.32 -2.98 2.73
N CYS A 112 3.93 -4.16 2.75
CA CYS A 112 3.56 -5.20 1.81
C CYS A 112 2.13 -5.75 2.04
N HIS A 113 1.59 -5.69 3.26
CA HIS A 113 0.23 -6.13 3.55
C HIS A 113 -0.40 -5.30 4.67
N GLY A 114 -1.54 -4.68 4.40
CA GLY A 114 -2.34 -3.94 5.37
C GLY A 114 -2.26 -2.43 5.24
N ALA A 115 -2.87 -1.74 6.18
CA ALA A 115 -3.10 -0.30 6.17
C ALA A 115 -1.91 0.57 5.71
N PRO A 116 -0.65 0.32 6.13
CA PRO A 116 0.47 1.14 5.67
C PRO A 116 0.65 1.15 4.15
N GLY A 117 0.53 -0.01 3.50
CA GLY A 117 0.64 -0.12 2.04
C GLY A 117 -0.48 0.59 1.31
N PHE A 118 -1.70 0.47 1.81
CA PHE A 118 -2.87 1.16 1.26
C PHE A 118 -2.73 2.68 1.36
N VAL A 119 -2.32 3.20 2.50
CA VAL A 119 -2.06 4.63 2.68
C VAL A 119 -0.97 5.11 1.73
N ILE A 120 0.17 4.41 1.65
CA ILE A 120 1.29 4.81 0.78
C ILE A 120 0.87 4.86 -0.69
N CYS A 121 0.16 3.85 -1.15
CA CYS A 121 -0.22 3.72 -2.55
C CYS A 121 -1.34 4.69 -2.97
N LEU A 122 -2.26 5.03 -2.06
CA LEU A 122 -3.47 5.79 -2.37
C LEU A 122 -3.43 7.25 -1.92
N ALA A 123 -2.42 7.67 -1.14
CA ALA A 123 -2.36 9.03 -0.60
C ALA A 123 -2.38 10.12 -1.68
N GLU A 124 -1.96 9.81 -2.91
CA GLU A 124 -1.94 10.74 -4.05
C GLU A 124 -3.18 10.63 -4.95
N LEU A 125 -4.12 9.73 -4.65
CA LEU A 125 -5.41 9.66 -5.35
C LEU A 125 -6.23 10.91 -5.00
N PRO A 126 -6.63 11.74 -5.99
CA PRO A 126 -7.34 12.98 -5.74
C PRO A 126 -8.84 12.74 -5.45
N SER A 127 -9.14 11.86 -4.52
CA SER A 127 -10.49 11.44 -4.14
C SER A 127 -10.78 11.79 -2.68
N PRO A 128 -11.62 12.80 -2.40
CA PRO A 128 -12.08 13.07 -1.04
C PRO A 128 -12.88 11.92 -0.41
N ALA A 129 -13.49 11.05 -1.23
CA ALA A 129 -14.26 9.91 -0.74
C ALA A 129 -13.41 8.93 0.10
N LEU A 130 -12.09 8.90 -0.12
CA LEU A 130 -11.18 8.05 0.63
C LEU A 130 -10.54 8.73 1.85
N ASP A 131 -10.72 10.04 2.07
CA ASP A 131 -10.05 10.75 3.17
C ASP A 131 -10.33 10.10 4.51
N ALA A 132 -11.58 9.87 4.84
CA ALA A 132 -11.97 9.33 6.12
C ALA A 132 -11.39 7.93 6.39
N VAL A 133 -11.39 7.03 5.40
CA VAL A 133 -10.87 5.67 5.58
C VAL A 133 -9.34 5.67 5.64
N LEU A 134 -8.65 6.51 4.86
CA LEU A 134 -7.19 6.63 4.92
C LEU A 134 -6.72 7.23 6.24
N LEU A 135 -7.45 8.19 6.81
CA LEU A 135 -7.15 8.73 8.14
C LEU A 135 -7.32 7.67 9.23
N ARG A 136 -8.42 6.90 9.19
CA ARG A 136 -8.60 5.77 10.12
C ARG A 136 -7.55 4.67 9.93
N ALA A 137 -7.05 4.47 8.71
CA ALA A 137 -5.92 3.59 8.46
C ALA A 137 -4.62 4.12 9.08
N GLY A 138 -4.40 5.43 9.01
CA GLY A 138 -3.29 6.09 9.70
C GLY A 138 -3.36 5.96 11.22
N GLU A 139 -4.56 6.07 11.81
CA GLU A 139 -4.75 5.81 13.24
C GLU A 139 -4.45 4.34 13.58
N ALA A 140 -4.82 3.39 12.72
CA ALA A 140 -4.47 1.98 12.91
C ALA A 140 -2.95 1.76 12.87
N VAL A 141 -2.24 2.41 11.93
CA VAL A 141 -0.77 2.38 11.86
C VAL A 141 -0.13 2.94 13.12
N TRP A 142 -0.64 4.08 13.62
CA TRP A 142 -0.15 4.69 14.83
C TRP A 142 -0.41 3.83 16.08
N ALA A 143 -1.62 3.30 16.22
CA ALA A 143 -2.01 2.44 17.33
C ALA A 143 -1.20 1.11 17.38
N ALA A 144 -0.83 0.57 16.23
CA ALA A 144 0.02 -0.64 16.16
C ALA A 144 1.45 -0.39 16.66
N GLY A 145 1.92 0.86 16.61
CA GLY A 145 3.27 1.21 17.04
C GLY A 145 4.37 0.69 16.11
N PRO A 146 5.65 0.89 16.49
CA PRO A 146 6.80 0.40 15.76
C PRO A 146 6.83 -1.12 15.69
N LEU A 147 7.28 -1.67 14.56
CA LEU A 147 7.30 -3.12 14.33
C LEU A 147 8.61 -3.76 14.84
N THR A 148 8.50 -4.96 15.38
CA THR A 148 9.64 -5.73 15.87
C THR A 148 10.47 -6.39 14.76
N LYS A 149 10.00 -6.34 13.50
CA LYS A 149 10.67 -6.94 12.33
C LYS A 149 11.78 -6.06 11.74
N GLY A 150 12.28 -5.09 12.51
CA GLY A 150 13.34 -4.18 12.09
C GLY A 150 12.84 -2.89 11.46
N ALA A 151 13.78 -2.11 10.91
CA ALA A 151 13.56 -0.75 10.42
C ALA A 151 13.22 -0.65 8.93
N ASN A 152 13.19 -1.76 8.18
CA ASN A 152 13.05 -1.76 6.72
C ASN A 152 11.69 -1.23 6.25
N LEU A 153 11.61 -0.90 4.94
CA LEU A 153 10.41 -0.37 4.33
C LEU A 153 9.29 -1.42 4.21
N CYS A 154 9.63 -2.66 3.85
CA CYS A 154 8.64 -3.65 3.44
C CYS A 154 7.82 -4.20 4.62
N HIS A 155 8.49 -4.61 5.69
CA HIS A 155 7.86 -5.28 6.85
C HIS A 155 8.13 -4.57 8.17
N GLY A 156 8.92 -3.51 8.17
CA GLY A 156 9.45 -2.87 9.35
C GLY A 156 8.82 -1.50 9.65
N THR A 157 9.36 -0.89 10.69
CA THR A 157 8.97 0.41 11.22
C THR A 157 9.04 1.53 10.14
N GLY A 158 10.02 1.46 9.22
CA GLY A 158 10.20 2.45 8.16
C GLY A 158 9.00 2.56 7.22
N GLY A 159 8.40 1.43 6.82
CA GLY A 159 7.18 1.43 6.00
C GLY A 159 5.99 2.11 6.69
N ASN A 160 5.80 1.80 7.98
CA ASN A 160 4.74 2.41 8.77
C ASN A 160 4.97 3.92 8.95
N GLY A 161 6.19 4.35 9.23
CA GLY A 161 6.55 5.77 9.31
C GLY A 161 6.34 6.49 7.97
N TYR A 162 6.64 5.84 6.85
CA TYR A 162 6.41 6.40 5.53
C TYR A 162 4.91 6.57 5.20
N ALA A 163 4.06 5.65 5.65
CA ALA A 163 2.60 5.81 5.53
C ALA A 163 2.10 7.06 6.26
N LEU A 164 2.58 7.31 7.47
CA LEU A 164 2.23 8.52 8.23
C LEU A 164 2.73 9.80 7.55
N LEU A 165 3.93 9.76 6.94
CA LEU A 165 4.44 10.88 6.13
C LEU A 165 3.58 11.15 4.90
N LYS A 166 3.06 10.10 4.25
CA LYS A 166 2.12 10.23 3.13
C LYS A 166 0.79 10.87 3.55
N LEU A 167 0.30 10.59 4.76
CA LEU A 167 -0.88 11.29 5.29
C LEU A 167 -0.60 12.78 5.55
N TYR A 168 0.59 13.12 6.05
CA TYR A 168 0.98 14.52 6.14
C TYR A 168 0.98 15.22 4.77
N GLN A 169 1.53 14.56 3.74
CA GLN A 169 1.54 15.11 2.38
C GLN A 169 0.11 15.31 1.82
N ARG A 170 -0.81 14.42 2.16
CA ARG A 170 -2.22 14.50 1.74
C ARG A 170 -3.00 15.60 2.45
N THR A 171 -2.80 15.74 3.77
CA THR A 171 -3.68 16.54 4.64
C THR A 171 -3.09 17.89 5.05
N GLY A 172 -1.76 18.03 5.06
CA GLY A 172 -1.06 19.16 5.65
C GLY A 172 -1.07 19.16 7.19
N ASP A 173 -1.71 18.19 7.85
CA ASP A 173 -1.83 18.13 9.30
C ASP A 173 -0.50 17.72 9.95
N ALA A 174 0.07 18.64 10.73
CA ALA A 174 1.35 18.47 11.42
C ALA A 174 1.41 17.27 12.38
N LEU A 175 0.26 16.78 12.86
CA LEU A 175 0.18 15.58 13.68
C LEU A 175 0.77 14.37 12.97
N TRP A 176 0.46 14.19 11.68
CA TRP A 176 0.99 13.08 10.87
C TRP A 176 2.50 13.18 10.66
N LEU A 177 3.03 14.41 10.49
CA LEU A 177 4.48 14.62 10.41
C LEU A 177 5.17 14.28 11.73
N GLN A 178 4.60 14.68 12.86
CA GLN A 178 5.13 14.35 14.18
C GLN A 178 5.19 12.82 14.39
N ARG A 179 4.10 12.12 14.06
CA ARG A 179 4.01 10.66 14.14
C ARG A 179 5.01 9.97 13.20
N ALA A 180 5.16 10.44 11.96
CA ALA A 180 6.14 9.93 11.02
C ALA A 180 7.58 10.07 11.55
N ARG A 181 7.92 11.22 12.14
CA ARG A 181 9.22 11.46 12.77
C ARG A 181 9.47 10.51 13.95
N ALA A 182 8.46 10.25 14.77
CA ALA A 182 8.60 9.30 15.89
C ALA A 182 8.96 7.90 15.38
N PHE A 183 8.31 7.43 14.32
CA PHE A 183 8.64 6.14 13.68
C PHE A 183 10.04 6.16 13.05
N ALA A 184 10.44 7.24 12.38
CA ALA A 184 11.77 7.37 11.80
C ALA A 184 12.87 7.29 12.87
N MET A 185 12.71 8.02 13.97
CA MET A 185 13.64 7.98 15.10
C MET A 185 13.73 6.60 15.74
N HIS A 186 12.58 5.92 15.89
CA HIS A 186 12.57 4.55 16.38
C HIS A 186 13.30 3.59 15.42
N GLY A 187 13.04 3.69 14.12
CA GLY A 187 13.71 2.89 13.11
C GLY A 187 15.23 3.09 13.08
N MET A 188 15.69 4.34 13.27
CA MET A 188 17.12 4.61 13.41
C MET A 188 17.72 3.92 14.64
N ALA A 189 17.02 3.97 15.78
CA ALA A 189 17.47 3.29 17.00
C ALA A 189 17.49 1.76 16.82
N GLN A 190 16.49 1.17 16.13
CA GLN A 190 16.48 -0.26 15.79
C GLN A 190 17.71 -0.63 14.96
N THR A 191 18.00 0.12 13.89
CA THR A 191 19.17 -0.14 13.03
C THR A 191 20.47 -0.05 13.81
N ALA A 192 20.64 0.97 14.67
CA ALA A 192 21.82 1.11 15.50
C ALA A 192 21.99 -0.06 16.49
N ALA A 193 20.88 -0.55 17.07
CA ALA A 193 20.92 -1.69 17.95
C ALA A 193 21.26 -3.00 17.22
N GLU A 194 20.73 -3.22 16.03
CA GLU A 194 21.06 -4.36 15.16
C GLU A 194 22.55 -4.36 14.77
N GLN A 195 23.08 -3.21 14.36
CA GLN A 195 24.50 -3.06 14.03
C GLN A 195 25.41 -3.33 15.25
N ALA A 196 25.01 -2.90 16.42
CA ALA A 196 25.79 -3.16 17.65
C ALA A 196 25.81 -4.64 18.05
N GLN A 197 24.76 -5.40 17.71
CA GLN A 197 24.66 -6.84 18.00
C GLN A 197 25.46 -7.70 17.01
N HIS A 198 25.46 -7.36 15.73
CA HIS A 198 26.02 -8.21 14.67
C HIS A 198 27.48 -7.88 14.33
N GLY A 199 27.99 -6.69 14.65
CA GLY A 199 29.37 -6.26 14.39
C GLY A 199 29.71 -6.08 12.89
N PRO A 200 30.85 -5.46 12.58
CA PRO A 200 31.19 -5.09 11.19
C PRO A 200 31.50 -6.27 10.26
N ALA A 201 31.88 -7.42 10.76
CA ALA A 201 32.22 -8.60 9.95
C ALA A 201 31.00 -9.31 9.34
N GLU A 202 29.88 -9.37 10.07
CA GLU A 202 28.63 -9.94 9.57
C GLU A 202 27.93 -8.99 8.57
N GLU A 203 28.07 -7.68 8.77
CA GLU A 203 27.51 -6.68 7.85
C GLU A 203 28.17 -6.76 6.46
N GLU A 204 29.47 -7.03 6.40
CA GLU A 204 30.19 -7.20 5.13
C GLU A 204 29.80 -8.49 4.42
N GLN A 205 29.48 -9.55 5.16
CA GLN A 205 29.02 -10.83 4.61
C GLN A 205 27.60 -10.73 4.04
N LEU A 206 26.69 -9.98 4.69
CA LEU A 206 25.33 -9.70 4.21
C LEU A 206 25.29 -8.79 2.97
N ARG A 207 26.28 -7.92 2.80
CA ARG A 207 26.40 -7.06 1.59
C ARG A 207 26.93 -7.81 0.36
N ARG A 208 27.52 -8.99 0.55
CA ARG A 208 28.11 -9.82 -0.52
C ARG A 208 27.19 -10.96 -0.95
N ALA A 209 26.09 -11.21 -0.27
CA ALA A 209 25.08 -12.21 -0.55
C ALA A 209 23.88 -11.60 -1.29
#